data_ddeb532522858e03533af6a3b6b3d076
#
_entry.id   ddeb532522858e03533af6a3b6b3d076
#
_cell.length_a   1.000
_cell.length_b   1.000
_cell.length_c   1.000
_cell.angle_alpha   90.00
_cell.angle_beta   90.00
_cell.angle_gamma   90.00
#
_symmetry.space_group_name_H-M   'P 1'
#
loop_
_entity.id
_entity.type
_entity.pdbx_description
1 polymer ?
#
loop_
_entity_poly.entity_id
_entity_poly.type
_entity_poly.pdbx_seq_one_letter_code
_entity_poly.pdbx_strand_id
1 'polypeptide(L)'
;MSTQRGMFGVSGSGDTSGYGRLVRTVSVPESSPRPYGGYFDDVVDRLAGVLGGEFDSAVLRVSVHRDQLTLEIDRAYLPEVARTLRDDPALRFELCCGVSGVHYPTDTGAELHAFYPLMSITHNRRIQVEVCCPDTDPHVPSLFSVYPTTDWHERETYD
;
A
#
# COMPACT_ATOMS: atom_id res chain seq x y z
N MET A 1 15.21 -7.30 -3.70
CA MET A 1 16.03 -6.67 -2.62
C MET A 1 17.01 -5.72 -3.29
N SER A 2 16.93 -4.44 -3.02
CA SER A 2 17.84 -3.42 -3.55
C SER A 2 18.73 -2.86 -2.45
N THR A 3 19.99 -2.53 -2.78
CA THR A 3 20.92 -1.92 -1.85
C THR A 3 21.17 -0.48 -2.28
N GLN A 4 20.85 0.46 -1.42
CA GLN A 4 21.09 1.88 -1.64
C GLN A 4 22.25 2.35 -0.77
N ARG A 5 23.07 3.23 -1.33
CA ARG A 5 24.17 3.88 -0.61
C ARG A 5 23.86 5.37 -0.46
N GLY A 6 24.17 5.90 0.72
CA GLY A 6 23.89 7.28 1.04
C GLY A 6 22.55 7.49 1.75
N MET A 7 22.26 8.74 2.06
CA MET A 7 21.04 9.14 2.74
C MET A 7 20.01 9.67 1.74
N PHE A 8 18.72 9.50 2.03
CA PHE A 8 17.59 9.98 1.21
C PHE A 8 17.53 9.45 -0.23
N GLY A 9 18.01 8.22 -0.44
CA GLY A 9 17.88 7.58 -1.75
C GLY A 9 18.72 8.19 -2.86
N VAL A 10 19.74 8.97 -2.54
CA VAL A 10 20.68 9.48 -3.52
C VAL A 10 21.31 8.31 -4.26
N SER A 11 21.03 8.20 -5.55
CA SER A 11 21.62 7.20 -6.43
C SER A 11 22.88 7.77 -7.08
N GLY A 12 23.97 6.99 -7.04
CA GLY A 12 25.25 7.36 -7.67
C GLY A 12 26.38 7.63 -6.70
N SER A 13 27.49 8.12 -7.23
CA SER A 13 28.71 8.40 -6.49
C SER A 13 28.72 9.78 -5.81
N GLY A 14 27.66 10.54 -5.95
CA GLY A 14 27.59 11.95 -5.56
C GLY A 14 26.89 12.20 -4.23
N ASP A 15 26.94 11.28 -3.26
CA ASP A 15 26.43 11.56 -1.93
C ASP A 15 27.25 12.66 -1.26
N THR A 16 26.70 13.87 -1.28
CA THR A 16 27.30 15.06 -0.69
C THR A 16 26.90 15.25 0.79
N SER A 17 26.08 14.36 1.34
CA SER A 17 25.55 14.44 2.71
C SER A 17 26.58 14.09 3.80
N GLY A 18 27.74 13.57 3.43
CA GLY A 18 28.73 13.02 4.37
C GLY A 18 28.42 11.60 4.83
N TYR A 19 27.32 11.01 4.35
CA TYR A 19 26.85 9.68 4.71
C TYR A 19 27.06 8.65 3.60
N GLY A 20 27.98 8.88 2.65
CA GLY A 20 28.25 8.02 1.50
C GLY A 20 28.66 6.59 1.85
N ARG A 21 29.05 6.32 3.09
CA ARG A 21 29.34 4.99 3.62
C ARG A 21 28.12 4.27 4.18
N LEU A 22 27.00 4.98 4.36
CA LEU A 22 25.76 4.39 4.83
C LEU A 22 25.20 3.47 3.74
N VAL A 23 25.04 2.19 4.07
CA VAL A 23 24.42 1.20 3.20
C VAL A 23 23.06 0.83 3.78
N ARG A 24 22.02 1.04 2.98
CA ARG A 24 20.65 0.66 3.33
C ARG A 24 20.15 -0.40 2.36
N THR A 25 19.70 -1.52 2.90
CA THR A 25 19.04 -2.55 2.11
C THR A 25 17.54 -2.29 2.14
N VAL A 26 16.95 -2.09 0.98
CA VAL A 26 15.50 -1.97 0.81
C VAL A 26 14.99 -3.29 0.26
N SER A 27 14.04 -3.90 0.95
CA SER A 27 13.34 -5.08 0.47
C SER A 27 11.84 -4.75 0.39
N VAL A 28 11.28 -4.89 -0.80
CA VAL A 28 9.83 -4.89 -0.97
C VAL A 28 9.36 -6.29 -0.53
N PRO A 29 8.38 -6.41 0.38
CA PRO A 29 7.86 -7.70 0.79
C PRO A 29 7.28 -8.46 -0.40
N GLU A 30 7.60 -9.73 -0.52
CA GLU A 30 7.00 -10.64 -1.51
C GLU A 30 5.63 -11.12 -1.01
N SER A 31 4.87 -11.79 -1.88
CA SER A 31 3.62 -12.45 -1.49
C SER A 31 3.84 -13.43 -0.36
N SER A 32 3.02 -13.35 0.66
CA SER A 32 3.07 -14.28 1.78
C SER A 32 2.23 -15.52 1.50
N PRO A 33 2.70 -16.71 1.89
CA PRO A 33 1.88 -17.92 1.79
C PRO A 33 0.78 -17.91 2.86
N ARG A 34 -0.34 -18.55 2.57
CA ARG A 34 -1.37 -18.84 3.59
C ARG A 34 -0.92 -19.97 4.52
N PRO A 35 -1.36 -19.98 5.79
CA PRO A 35 -2.24 -19.02 6.44
C PRO A 35 -1.50 -17.72 6.78
N TYR A 36 -2.20 -16.58 6.65
CA TYR A 36 -1.65 -15.26 6.99
C TYR A 36 -1.60 -15.02 8.50
N GLY A 37 -2.49 -15.68 9.24
CA GLY A 37 -2.58 -15.64 10.69
C GLY A 37 -3.55 -14.60 11.25
N GLY A 38 -4.04 -14.86 12.45
CA GLY A 38 -4.98 -14.00 13.14
C GLY A 38 -6.25 -13.72 12.32
N TYR A 39 -6.64 -12.47 12.22
CA TYR A 39 -7.80 -12.03 11.43
C TYR A 39 -7.47 -11.76 9.94
N PHE A 40 -6.23 -11.93 9.52
CA PHE A 40 -5.80 -11.58 8.16
C PHE A 40 -6.44 -12.50 7.11
N ASP A 41 -6.52 -13.79 7.42
CA ASP A 41 -7.21 -14.74 6.54
C ASP A 41 -8.70 -14.39 6.41
N ASP A 42 -9.37 -14.03 7.51
CA ASP A 42 -10.79 -13.61 7.49
C ASP A 42 -11.01 -12.39 6.60
N VAL A 43 -10.09 -11.41 6.67
CA VAL A 43 -10.17 -10.17 5.86
C VAL A 43 -10.02 -10.50 4.38
N VAL A 44 -9.00 -11.29 4.02
CA VAL A 44 -8.73 -11.64 2.62
C VAL A 44 -9.84 -12.53 2.07
N ASP A 45 -10.32 -13.51 2.83
CA ASP A 45 -11.41 -14.41 2.42
C ASP A 45 -12.73 -13.66 2.24
N ARG A 46 -13.03 -12.72 3.15
CA ARG A 46 -14.23 -11.89 3.01
C ARG A 46 -14.15 -10.99 1.79
N LEU A 47 -13.02 -10.33 1.58
CA LEU A 47 -12.81 -9.48 0.41
C LEU A 47 -12.92 -10.29 -0.89
N ALA A 48 -12.30 -11.47 -0.95
CA ALA A 48 -12.39 -12.38 -2.09
C ALA A 48 -13.84 -12.83 -2.33
N GLY A 49 -14.60 -13.13 -1.28
CA GLY A 49 -16.01 -13.49 -1.37
C GLY A 49 -16.89 -12.37 -1.92
N VAL A 50 -16.59 -11.11 -1.61
CA VAL A 50 -17.36 -9.94 -2.10
C VAL A 50 -16.99 -9.60 -3.54
N LEU A 51 -15.69 -9.58 -3.88
CA LEU A 51 -15.22 -9.26 -5.23
C LEU A 51 -15.41 -10.41 -6.22
N GLY A 52 -15.55 -11.63 -5.72
CA GLY A 52 -15.78 -12.80 -6.57
C GLY A 52 -14.70 -12.98 -7.64
N GLY A 53 -15.10 -13.08 -8.90
CA GLY A 53 -14.17 -13.30 -10.03
C GLY A 53 -13.22 -12.13 -10.32
N GLU A 54 -13.44 -10.96 -9.75
CA GLU A 54 -12.58 -9.78 -9.93
C GLU A 54 -11.44 -9.73 -8.91
N PHE A 55 -11.47 -10.59 -7.88
CA PHE A 55 -10.49 -10.55 -6.79
C PHE A 55 -9.05 -10.62 -7.30
N ASP A 56 -8.71 -11.57 -8.16
CA ASP A 56 -7.35 -11.76 -8.67
C ASP A 56 -6.88 -10.62 -9.59
N SER A 57 -7.83 -9.87 -10.18
CA SER A 57 -7.52 -8.66 -10.96
C SER A 57 -7.36 -7.43 -10.09
N ALA A 58 -8.10 -7.36 -8.99
CA ALA A 58 -8.10 -6.22 -8.09
C ALA A 58 -6.98 -6.28 -7.05
N VAL A 59 -6.69 -7.49 -6.53
CA VAL A 59 -5.68 -7.71 -5.49
C VAL A 59 -4.46 -8.40 -6.10
N LEU A 60 -3.44 -7.61 -6.40
CA LEU A 60 -2.24 -8.07 -7.10
C LEU A 60 -1.32 -8.87 -6.18
N ARG A 61 -1.28 -8.50 -4.90
CA ARG A 61 -0.40 -9.13 -3.92
C ARG A 61 -0.98 -9.02 -2.52
N VAL A 62 -0.80 -10.08 -1.73
CA VAL A 62 -1.06 -10.09 -0.30
C VAL A 62 0.24 -10.38 0.42
N SER A 63 0.67 -9.49 1.29
CA SER A 63 1.89 -9.67 2.07
C SER A 63 1.65 -9.41 3.55
N VAL A 64 2.34 -10.20 4.39
CA VAL A 64 2.36 -10.02 5.84
C VAL A 64 3.80 -9.79 6.27
N HIS A 65 4.06 -8.64 6.82
CA HIS A 65 5.38 -8.28 7.32
C HIS A 65 5.25 -7.57 8.66
N ARG A 66 6.01 -8.05 9.66
CA ARG A 66 6.01 -7.47 11.02
C ARG A 66 4.59 -7.33 11.60
N ASP A 67 3.79 -8.38 11.46
CA ASP A 67 2.41 -8.45 11.96
C ASP A 67 1.47 -7.39 11.34
N GLN A 68 1.75 -7.00 10.12
CA GLN A 68 0.90 -6.10 9.32
C GLN A 68 0.53 -6.76 8.01
N LEU A 69 -0.77 -6.82 7.72
CA LEU A 69 -1.32 -7.23 6.44
C LEU A 69 -1.27 -6.04 5.47
N THR A 70 -0.68 -6.24 4.30
CA THR A 70 -0.70 -5.30 3.19
C THR A 70 -1.35 -5.95 1.98
N LEU A 71 -2.32 -5.25 1.41
CA LEU A 71 -2.99 -5.60 0.17
C LEU A 71 -2.52 -4.65 -0.92
N GLU A 72 -1.79 -5.15 -1.91
CA GLU A 72 -1.48 -4.37 -3.11
C GLU A 72 -2.65 -4.47 -4.07
N ILE A 73 -3.23 -3.32 -4.40
CA ILE A 73 -4.44 -3.20 -5.20
C ILE A 73 -4.10 -2.56 -6.53
N ASP A 74 -4.63 -3.11 -7.62
CA ASP A 74 -4.56 -2.43 -8.91
C ASP A 74 -5.30 -1.09 -8.84
N ARG A 75 -4.65 -0.03 -9.35
CA ARG A 75 -5.16 1.35 -9.26
C ARG A 75 -6.57 1.54 -9.83
N ALA A 76 -6.95 0.75 -10.84
CA ALA A 76 -8.28 0.83 -11.42
C ALA A 76 -9.37 0.35 -10.46
N TYR A 77 -9.06 -0.57 -9.56
CA TYR A 77 -9.99 -1.12 -8.58
C TYR A 77 -9.93 -0.42 -7.22
N LEU A 78 -8.97 0.49 -7.02
CA LEU A 78 -8.73 1.11 -5.70
C LEU A 78 -9.99 1.72 -5.06
N PRO A 79 -10.82 2.53 -5.76
CA PRO A 79 -12.01 3.13 -5.15
C PRO A 79 -13.08 2.10 -4.78
N GLU A 80 -13.22 1.04 -5.56
CA GLU A 80 -14.20 -0.03 -5.32
C GLU A 80 -13.79 -0.89 -4.14
N VAL A 81 -12.53 -1.34 -4.11
CA VAL A 81 -11.98 -2.11 -3.00
C VAL A 81 -12.03 -1.31 -1.71
N ALA A 82 -11.64 -0.04 -1.74
CA ALA A 82 -11.70 0.85 -0.57
C ALA A 82 -13.12 1.00 -0.02
N ARG A 83 -14.12 1.15 -0.91
CA ARG A 83 -15.54 1.20 -0.53
C ARG A 83 -16.00 -0.11 0.09
N THR A 84 -15.62 -1.24 -0.49
CA THR A 84 -15.92 -2.57 0.05
C THR A 84 -15.30 -2.76 1.44
N LEU A 85 -14.03 -2.40 1.61
CA LEU A 85 -13.35 -2.46 2.91
C LEU A 85 -14.04 -1.60 3.97
N ARG A 86 -14.55 -0.43 3.60
CA ARG A 86 -15.26 0.47 4.51
C ARG A 86 -16.66 -0.02 4.87
N ASP A 87 -17.46 -0.43 3.87
CA ASP A 87 -18.91 -0.60 3.99
C ASP A 87 -19.32 -2.03 4.35
N ASP A 88 -18.51 -3.05 4.01
CA ASP A 88 -18.86 -4.43 4.34
C ASP A 88 -18.90 -4.66 5.87
N PRO A 89 -19.98 -5.23 6.41
CA PRO A 89 -20.16 -5.36 7.86
C PRO A 89 -19.10 -6.23 8.56
N ALA A 90 -18.48 -7.18 7.84
CA ALA A 90 -17.44 -8.05 8.40
C ALA A 90 -16.04 -7.42 8.32
N LEU A 91 -15.86 -6.39 7.48
CA LEU A 91 -14.61 -5.69 7.30
C LEU A 91 -14.56 -4.38 8.09
N ARG A 92 -15.46 -3.45 7.81
CA ARG A 92 -15.66 -2.18 8.54
C ARG A 92 -14.36 -1.41 8.79
N PHE A 93 -13.53 -1.20 7.78
CA PHE A 93 -12.36 -0.33 7.87
C PHE A 93 -12.80 1.12 7.65
N GLU A 94 -13.39 1.72 8.68
CA GLU A 94 -14.05 3.02 8.60
C GLU A 94 -13.08 4.20 8.51
N LEU A 95 -11.85 4.02 8.97
CA LEU A 95 -10.88 5.10 9.08
C LEU A 95 -9.66 4.85 8.19
N CYS A 96 -9.37 5.81 7.30
CA CYS A 96 -8.07 5.95 6.69
C CYS A 96 -7.21 6.88 7.55
N CYS A 97 -6.11 6.35 8.09
CA CYS A 97 -5.26 7.06 9.05
C CYS A 97 -4.29 8.04 8.37
N GLY A 98 -4.14 7.97 7.06
CA GLY A 98 -3.24 8.82 6.30
C GLY A 98 -3.00 8.29 4.90
N VAL A 99 -2.20 9.01 4.12
CA VAL A 99 -1.65 8.57 2.83
C VAL A 99 -0.17 8.89 2.84
N SER A 100 0.66 7.98 2.36
CA SER A 100 2.10 8.21 2.26
C SER A 100 2.60 7.73 0.90
N GLY A 101 3.32 8.60 0.19
CA GLY A 101 4.00 8.27 -1.05
C GLY A 101 5.42 7.77 -0.80
N VAL A 102 5.85 6.77 -1.55
CA VAL A 102 7.23 6.28 -1.55
C VAL A 102 7.68 6.04 -2.97
N HIS A 103 8.90 6.49 -3.28
CA HIS A 103 9.53 6.24 -4.56
C HIS A 103 10.56 5.12 -4.46
N TYR A 104 10.38 4.09 -5.28
CA TYR A 104 11.29 2.95 -5.43
C TYR A 104 11.86 2.91 -6.85
N PRO A 105 12.92 3.68 -7.17
CA PRO A 105 13.42 3.81 -8.54
C PRO A 105 13.86 2.50 -9.21
N THR A 106 14.05 1.45 -8.43
CA THR A 106 14.47 0.12 -8.92
C THR A 106 13.29 -0.82 -9.22
N ASP A 107 12.07 -0.41 -8.88
CA ASP A 107 10.85 -1.18 -9.14
C ASP A 107 10.23 -0.75 -10.47
N THR A 108 10.87 -1.19 -11.57
CA THR A 108 10.56 -0.73 -12.92
C THR A 108 9.10 -1.01 -13.31
N GLY A 109 8.37 0.05 -13.65
CA GLY A 109 6.94 0.00 -14.00
C GLY A 109 6.00 0.14 -12.81
N ALA A 110 6.55 0.22 -11.59
CA ALA A 110 5.82 0.43 -10.34
C ALA A 110 6.67 1.29 -9.37
N GLU A 111 7.32 2.32 -9.90
CA GLU A 111 8.28 3.11 -9.12
C GLU A 111 7.63 3.91 -8.00
N LEU A 112 6.39 4.35 -8.20
CA LEU A 112 5.66 5.16 -7.23
C LEU A 112 4.64 4.32 -6.49
N HIS A 113 4.73 4.32 -5.17
CA HIS A 113 3.83 3.61 -4.28
C HIS A 113 3.07 4.57 -3.40
N ALA A 114 1.77 4.38 -3.27
CA ALA A 114 0.94 5.07 -2.29
C ALA A 114 0.41 4.06 -1.26
N PHE A 115 0.59 4.37 0.02
CA PHE A 115 0.19 3.53 1.14
C PHE A 115 -0.95 4.18 1.91
N TYR A 116 -2.01 3.41 2.14
CA TYR A 116 -3.21 3.80 2.87
C TYR A 116 -3.38 2.90 4.10
N PRO A 117 -2.90 3.31 5.29
CA PRO A 117 -3.18 2.58 6.52
C PRO A 117 -4.66 2.74 6.89
N LEU A 118 -5.37 1.62 6.94
CA LEU A 118 -6.78 1.55 7.26
C LEU A 118 -7.01 0.92 8.63
N MET A 119 -7.98 1.45 9.37
CA MET A 119 -8.36 0.96 10.68
C MET A 119 -9.85 0.69 10.76
N SER A 120 -10.19 -0.48 11.28
CA SER A 120 -11.53 -0.80 11.74
C SER A 120 -11.63 -0.50 13.24
N ILE A 121 -12.43 0.50 13.57
CA ILE A 121 -12.75 0.82 14.96
C ILE A 121 -13.71 -0.25 15.49
N THR A 122 -14.68 -0.65 14.68
CA THR A 122 -15.69 -1.66 15.00
C THR A 122 -15.06 -3.00 15.41
N HIS A 123 -14.06 -3.46 14.68
CA HIS A 123 -13.44 -4.77 14.91
C HIS A 123 -12.06 -4.69 15.56
N ASN A 124 -11.54 -3.49 15.85
CA ASN A 124 -10.20 -3.25 16.37
C ASN A 124 -9.12 -3.95 15.53
N ARG A 125 -9.16 -3.73 14.21
CA ARG A 125 -8.27 -4.34 13.21
C ARG A 125 -7.55 -3.25 12.42
N ARG A 126 -6.36 -3.57 11.92
CA ARG A 126 -5.58 -2.68 11.04
C ARG A 126 -5.07 -3.45 9.84
N ILE A 127 -5.12 -2.81 8.69
CA ILE A 127 -4.49 -3.30 7.45
C ILE A 127 -3.85 -2.13 6.73
N GLN A 128 -3.08 -2.43 5.73
CA GLN A 128 -2.53 -1.45 4.80
C GLN A 128 -2.96 -1.79 3.40
N VAL A 129 -3.41 -0.80 2.66
CA VAL A 129 -3.60 -0.87 1.21
C VAL A 129 -2.42 -0.19 0.55
N GLU A 130 -1.87 -0.81 -0.46
CA GLU A 130 -0.77 -0.31 -1.29
C GLU A 130 -1.25 -0.23 -2.73
N VAL A 131 -0.87 0.83 -3.42
CA VAL A 131 -1.13 1.01 -4.85
C VAL A 131 0.14 1.49 -5.50
N CYS A 132 0.47 0.91 -6.65
CA CYS A 132 1.66 1.27 -7.40
C CYS A 132 1.29 1.89 -8.74
N CYS A 133 2.13 2.80 -9.22
CA CYS A 133 2.04 3.33 -10.58
C CYS A 133 3.46 3.64 -11.12
N PRO A 134 3.63 3.63 -12.46
CA PRO A 134 4.90 3.98 -13.05
C PRO A 134 5.16 5.48 -13.02
N ASP A 135 6.42 5.89 -12.95
CA ASP A 135 6.87 7.30 -13.07
C ASP A 135 6.32 7.99 -14.31
N THR A 136 6.13 7.24 -15.38
CA THR A 136 5.65 7.75 -16.67
C THR A 136 4.14 8.07 -16.68
N ASP A 137 3.39 7.53 -15.72
CA ASP A 137 1.95 7.78 -15.53
C ASP A 137 1.64 7.81 -14.02
N PRO A 138 2.04 8.87 -13.31
CA PRO A 138 1.92 9.01 -11.85
C PRO A 138 0.49 9.36 -11.44
N HIS A 139 -0.47 8.53 -11.83
CA HIS A 139 -1.87 8.76 -11.55
C HIS A 139 -2.48 7.65 -10.70
N VAL A 140 -3.02 8.02 -9.54
CA VAL A 140 -3.78 7.15 -8.64
C VAL A 140 -5.15 7.79 -8.38
N PRO A 141 -6.27 7.04 -8.52
CA PRO A 141 -7.59 7.57 -8.21
C PRO A 141 -7.71 8.03 -6.76
N SER A 142 -8.30 9.20 -6.53
CA SER A 142 -8.53 9.74 -5.20
C SER A 142 -9.53 8.91 -4.40
N LEU A 143 -9.23 8.69 -3.13
CA LEU A 143 -10.13 8.07 -2.16
C LEU A 143 -10.97 9.06 -1.37
N PHE A 144 -10.95 10.36 -1.69
CA PHE A 144 -11.69 11.39 -0.98
C PHE A 144 -13.20 11.07 -0.84
N SER A 145 -13.81 10.52 -1.88
CA SER A 145 -15.23 10.14 -1.87
C SER A 145 -15.53 8.96 -0.94
N VAL A 146 -14.53 8.16 -0.59
CA VAL A 146 -14.63 7.02 0.33
C VAL A 146 -14.19 7.42 1.73
N TYR A 147 -13.04 8.07 1.82
CA TYR A 147 -12.42 8.53 3.08
C TYR A 147 -12.13 10.03 2.99
N PRO A 148 -13.01 10.91 3.45
CA PRO A 148 -12.78 12.36 3.38
C PRO A 148 -11.50 12.84 4.08
N THR A 149 -10.94 12.05 5.00
CA THR A 149 -9.67 12.33 5.67
C THR A 149 -8.47 12.33 4.72
N THR A 150 -8.59 11.72 3.53
CA THR A 150 -7.48 11.63 2.56
C THR A 150 -7.21 12.94 1.81
N ASP A 151 -8.12 13.93 1.80
CA ASP A 151 -8.00 15.17 1.01
C ASP A 151 -6.62 15.84 1.14
N TRP A 152 -6.22 16.14 2.36
CA TRP A 152 -4.92 16.78 2.61
C TRP A 152 -3.73 15.82 2.43
N HIS A 153 -3.89 14.57 2.81
CA HIS A 153 -2.84 13.58 2.69
C HIS A 153 -2.51 13.23 1.24
N GLU A 154 -3.53 13.17 0.37
CA GLU A 154 -3.32 12.95 -1.07
C GLU A 154 -2.60 14.14 -1.72
N ARG A 155 -2.93 15.38 -1.32
CA ARG A 155 -2.22 16.57 -1.81
C ARG A 155 -0.76 16.58 -1.36
N GLU A 156 -0.50 16.29 -0.08
CA GLU A 156 0.85 16.18 0.45
C GLU A 156 1.67 15.08 -0.23
N THR A 157 1.03 13.98 -0.60
CA THR A 157 1.67 12.88 -1.30
C THR A 157 1.98 13.23 -2.75
N TYR A 158 1.17 14.08 -3.37
CA TYR A 158 1.38 14.57 -4.73
C TYR A 158 2.55 15.54 -4.83
N ASP A 159 2.74 16.44 -3.87
CA ASP A 159 3.80 17.45 -3.81
C ASP A 159 5.18 16.83 -3.49
#